data_74d37b851e6d1c0869198c564e16fda6
#
_entry.id   74d37b851e6d1c0869198c564e16fda6
#
_cell.length_a   1.000
_cell.length_b   1.000
_cell.length_c   1.000
_cell.angle_alpha   90.00
_cell.angle_beta   90.00
_cell.angle_gamma   90.00
#
_symmetry.space_group_name_H-M   'P 1'
#
loop_
_entity.id
_entity.type
_entity.pdbx_description
1 polymer ?
#
loop_
_entity_poly.entity_id
_entity_poly.type
_entity_poly.pdbx_seq_one_letter_code
_entity_poly.pdbx_strand_id
1 'polypeptide(L)'
;MCDCNLFNNLIKMIFNRLFKQFGSSFSVLLILFICALQGFALPDRPKRELIEDDVQNYLMQFGYLSPMSAEAGALRTEESVRQAISELQQFSGLPVTGKLDEKTKTLLKRPRCGVPDIEPHNMRRKRFTIQGQKWPYNNITWSLRSTYLRDLDLYQVRYVFTKALEVWSKHSRLTFTEVNSDRADILVYFHTYEHGDNFAFDGKGQILAHAFFPGSGRGGDAHFDLDESWIVHEDDASDGTSLFHVAAHEFGHSLGLSHSSVEGALMFPWYQGMQNGFNYELPEDDRLGIQTLYGSPTDQVWGHNPAYHPPLQTPPPPTRPP
;
A
#
# COMPACT_ATOMS: atom_id res chain seq x y z
N MET A 1 -34.70 31.18 -2.97
CA MET A 1 -35.67 30.15 -2.57
C MET A 1 -36.56 29.91 -3.77
N CYS A 2 -36.28 28.92 -4.57
CA CYS A 2 -37.11 28.53 -5.72
C CYS A 2 -38.21 27.61 -5.21
N ASP A 3 -39.43 27.92 -5.61
CA ASP A 3 -40.67 27.28 -5.12
C ASP A 3 -40.74 25.81 -5.58
N CYS A 4 -40.32 24.88 -4.72
CA CYS A 4 -40.37 23.43 -4.95
C CYS A 4 -41.79 22.91 -5.23
N ASN A 5 -42.83 23.65 -4.82
CA ASN A 5 -44.23 23.26 -5.05
C ASN A 5 -44.70 23.46 -6.48
N LEU A 6 -44.20 24.49 -7.17
CA LEU A 6 -44.55 24.72 -8.59
C LEU A 6 -43.97 23.65 -9.51
N PHE A 7 -42.76 23.23 -9.24
CA PHE A 7 -42.05 22.20 -10.00
C PHE A 7 -42.69 20.81 -9.84
N ASN A 8 -43.09 20.44 -8.59
CA ASN A 8 -43.79 19.19 -8.34
C ASN A 8 -45.16 19.11 -9.00
N ASN A 9 -45.92 20.23 -9.08
CA ASN A 9 -47.19 20.27 -9.76
C ASN A 9 -47.06 20.16 -11.29
N LEU A 10 -46.02 20.75 -11.84
CA LEU A 10 -45.73 20.65 -13.28
C LEU A 10 -45.37 19.23 -13.70
N ILE A 11 -44.57 18.55 -12.88
CA ILE A 11 -44.19 17.13 -13.09
C ILE A 11 -45.42 16.22 -13.03
N LYS A 12 -46.30 16.39 -12.04
CA LYS A 12 -47.54 15.60 -11.94
C LYS A 12 -48.47 15.82 -13.15
N MET A 13 -48.53 17.02 -13.66
CA MET A 13 -49.39 17.34 -14.81
C MET A 13 -48.84 16.72 -16.11
N ILE A 14 -47.53 16.74 -16.30
CA ILE A 14 -46.84 16.11 -17.44
C ILE A 14 -46.98 14.59 -17.35
N PHE A 15 -46.79 14.02 -16.18
CA PHE A 15 -46.90 12.57 -15.93
C PHE A 15 -48.32 12.04 -16.27
N ASN A 16 -49.38 12.73 -15.81
CA ASN A 16 -50.75 12.33 -16.10
C ASN A 16 -51.10 12.42 -17.58
N ARG A 17 -50.47 13.33 -18.31
CA ARG A 17 -50.72 13.50 -19.75
C ARG A 17 -50.02 12.42 -20.60
N LEU A 18 -48.78 12.04 -20.22
CA LEU A 18 -48.00 11.00 -20.87
C LEU A 18 -48.53 9.59 -20.57
N PHE A 19 -49.00 9.36 -19.34
CA PHE A 19 -49.60 8.09 -18.94
C PHE A 19 -50.86 7.72 -19.70
N LYS A 20 -51.69 8.73 -20.08
CA LYS A 20 -52.85 8.53 -20.93
C LYS A 20 -52.53 8.23 -22.40
N GLN A 21 -51.36 8.55 -22.85
CA GLN A 21 -50.99 8.47 -24.27
C GLN A 21 -50.16 7.21 -24.63
N PHE A 22 -49.39 6.63 -23.69
CA PHE A 22 -48.37 5.62 -24.03
C PHE A 22 -48.39 4.30 -23.21
N GLY A 23 -49.33 4.12 -22.27
CA GLY A 23 -49.48 2.88 -21.51
C GLY A 23 -48.32 2.57 -20.51
N SER A 24 -48.40 1.41 -19.84
CA SER A 24 -47.57 1.06 -18.67
C SER A 24 -46.07 0.89 -18.93
N SER A 25 -45.66 0.55 -20.14
CA SER A 25 -44.22 0.31 -20.48
C SER A 25 -43.37 1.60 -20.48
N PHE A 26 -44.00 2.75 -20.77
CA PHE A 26 -43.29 4.03 -20.77
C PHE A 26 -43.09 4.58 -19.36
N SER A 27 -43.91 4.16 -18.42
CA SER A 27 -43.85 4.61 -17.02
C SER A 27 -42.60 4.12 -16.31
N VAL A 28 -42.10 2.90 -16.60
CA VAL A 28 -40.91 2.33 -15.97
C VAL A 28 -39.66 3.05 -16.46
N LEU A 29 -39.58 3.34 -17.76
CA LEU A 29 -38.44 4.06 -18.33
C LEU A 29 -38.36 5.51 -17.84
N LEU A 30 -39.52 6.19 -17.67
CA LEU A 30 -39.56 7.54 -17.15
C LEU A 30 -39.21 7.64 -15.67
N ILE A 31 -39.61 6.65 -14.85
CA ILE A 31 -39.23 6.57 -13.46
C ILE A 31 -37.72 6.33 -13.31
N LEU A 32 -37.12 5.47 -14.12
CA LEU A 32 -35.69 5.25 -14.15
C LEU A 32 -34.92 6.51 -14.60
N PHE A 33 -35.44 7.26 -15.54
CA PHE A 33 -34.83 8.51 -16.01
C PHE A 33 -34.96 9.66 -14.99
N ILE A 34 -36.06 9.76 -14.27
CA ILE A 34 -36.25 10.75 -13.19
C ILE A 34 -35.37 10.40 -11.98
N CYS A 35 -35.18 9.11 -11.65
CA CYS A 35 -34.24 8.68 -10.63
C CYS A 35 -32.78 8.99 -11.00
N ALA A 36 -32.42 8.89 -12.29
CA ALA A 36 -31.09 9.25 -12.79
C ALA A 36 -30.84 10.77 -12.75
N LEU A 37 -31.88 11.59 -12.95
CA LEU A 37 -31.77 13.08 -12.92
C LEU A 37 -31.78 13.67 -11.49
N GLN A 38 -32.24 12.91 -10.49
CA GLN A 38 -32.32 13.40 -9.12
C GLN A 38 -31.02 13.21 -8.34
N GLY A 39 -29.92 12.77 -9.01
CA GLY A 39 -28.62 12.62 -8.35
C GLY A 39 -28.81 11.96 -6.98
N PHE A 40 -29.34 10.74 -6.93
CA PHE A 40 -29.31 9.97 -5.71
C PHE A 40 -27.81 9.78 -5.37
N ALA A 41 -27.29 10.66 -4.50
CA ALA A 41 -26.11 10.33 -3.75
C ALA A 41 -26.40 8.95 -3.17
N LEU A 42 -25.67 7.95 -3.64
CA LEU A 42 -25.73 6.63 -3.00
C LEU A 42 -25.48 6.89 -1.52
N PRO A 43 -26.32 6.36 -0.62
CA PRO A 43 -26.10 6.54 0.80
C PRO A 43 -24.65 6.11 1.06
N ASP A 44 -23.89 6.97 1.76
CA ASP A 44 -22.56 6.61 2.24
C ASP A 44 -22.64 5.21 2.79
N ARG A 45 -21.79 4.29 2.30
CA ARG A 45 -21.73 2.93 2.86
C ARG A 45 -21.57 3.11 4.36
N PRO A 46 -22.43 2.49 5.19
CA PRO A 46 -22.26 2.58 6.63
C PRO A 46 -20.81 2.16 6.95
N LYS A 47 -20.08 3.00 7.70
CA LYS A 47 -18.72 2.67 8.14
C LYS A 47 -18.81 1.30 8.81
N ARG A 48 -18.13 0.31 8.20
CA ARG A 48 -18.17 -1.08 8.67
C ARG A 48 -17.74 -1.12 10.12
N GLU A 49 -18.60 -1.60 11.00
CA GLU A 49 -18.24 -1.85 12.39
C GLU A 49 -17.30 -3.06 12.41
N LEU A 50 -16.13 -2.93 13.06
CA LEU A 50 -15.18 -4.03 13.17
C LEU A 50 -15.76 -5.11 14.09
N ILE A 51 -16.01 -6.26 13.52
CA ILE A 51 -16.41 -7.46 14.25
C ILE A 51 -15.12 -8.14 14.77
N GLU A 52 -15.22 -8.90 15.84
CA GLU A 52 -14.07 -9.58 16.46
C GLU A 52 -13.31 -10.49 15.46
N ASP A 53 -14.05 -11.16 14.57
CA ASP A 53 -13.46 -11.98 13.49
C ASP A 53 -12.64 -11.14 12.49
N ASP A 54 -13.09 -9.93 12.15
CA ASP A 54 -12.35 -9.02 11.26
C ASP A 54 -11.01 -8.60 11.88
N VAL A 55 -11.00 -8.36 13.20
CA VAL A 55 -9.78 -8.02 13.94
C VAL A 55 -8.79 -9.19 13.95
N GLN A 56 -9.28 -10.41 14.20
CA GLN A 56 -8.42 -11.60 14.20
C GLN A 56 -7.86 -11.87 12.81
N ASN A 57 -8.67 -11.71 11.76
CA ASN A 57 -8.21 -11.85 10.37
C ASN A 57 -7.14 -10.82 10.03
N TYR A 58 -7.32 -9.55 10.43
CA TYR A 58 -6.31 -8.51 10.28
C TYR A 58 -4.99 -8.89 10.99
N LEU A 59 -5.07 -9.30 12.26
CA LEU A 59 -3.90 -9.69 13.03
C LEU A 59 -3.16 -10.91 12.42
N MET A 60 -3.90 -11.84 11.81
CA MET A 60 -3.32 -12.98 11.07
C MET A 60 -2.65 -12.54 9.78
N GLN A 61 -3.34 -11.71 9.00
CA GLN A 61 -2.86 -11.24 7.70
C GLN A 61 -1.54 -10.50 7.84
N PHE A 62 -1.38 -9.69 8.89
CA PHE A 62 -0.17 -8.90 9.10
C PHE A 62 0.87 -9.55 10.03
N GLY A 63 0.67 -10.82 10.39
CA GLY A 63 1.67 -11.64 11.10
C GLY A 63 1.70 -11.47 12.61
N TYR A 64 0.79 -10.70 13.22
CA TYR A 64 0.68 -10.56 14.68
C TYR A 64 0.07 -11.78 15.34
N LEU A 65 -0.68 -12.58 14.59
CA LEU A 65 -1.35 -13.76 15.08
C LEU A 65 -1.08 -14.94 14.12
N SER A 66 -0.63 -16.07 14.63
CA SER A 66 -0.35 -17.25 13.79
C SER A 66 -1.63 -17.74 13.09
N PRO A 67 -1.59 -18.23 11.85
CA PRO A 67 -2.73 -18.87 11.22
C PRO A 67 -3.25 -20.03 12.09
N MET A 68 -4.56 -20.26 12.10
CA MET A 68 -5.12 -21.43 12.77
C MET A 68 -4.70 -22.68 11.99
N SER A 69 -4.03 -23.64 12.65
CA SER A 69 -3.84 -24.94 12.04
C SER A 69 -5.20 -25.67 12.02
N ALA A 70 -5.56 -26.23 10.87
CA ALA A 70 -6.78 -27.01 10.71
C ALA A 70 -6.85 -28.22 11.69
N GLU A 71 -5.71 -28.68 12.17
CA GLU A 71 -5.57 -29.80 13.10
C GLU A 71 -5.79 -29.43 14.57
N ALA A 72 -5.61 -28.14 14.93
CA ALA A 72 -5.63 -27.75 16.34
C ALA A 72 -7.01 -27.55 16.93
N GLY A 73 -8.09 -27.44 16.16
CA GLY A 73 -9.50 -27.31 16.64
C GLY A 73 -9.70 -26.40 17.89
N ALA A 74 -8.61 -25.83 18.39
CA ALA A 74 -8.57 -25.06 19.61
C ALA A 74 -8.97 -23.62 19.31
N LEU A 75 -10.02 -23.17 19.95
CA LEU A 75 -10.36 -21.75 20.06
C LEU A 75 -9.13 -20.98 20.50
N ARG A 76 -8.84 -19.86 19.84
CA ARG A 76 -7.78 -18.97 20.27
C ARG A 76 -8.04 -18.51 21.70
N THR A 77 -6.97 -18.46 22.48
CA THR A 77 -7.09 -17.91 23.82
C THR A 77 -7.22 -16.40 23.75
N GLU A 78 -8.05 -15.82 24.61
CA GLU A 78 -8.17 -14.36 24.76
C GLU A 78 -6.79 -13.71 24.99
N GLU A 79 -5.92 -14.41 25.71
CA GLU A 79 -4.54 -13.97 25.97
C GLU A 79 -3.71 -13.86 24.69
N SER A 80 -3.83 -14.80 23.73
CA SER A 80 -3.09 -14.74 22.46
C SER A 80 -3.54 -13.55 21.59
N VAL A 81 -4.84 -13.25 21.58
CA VAL A 81 -5.39 -12.09 20.87
C VAL A 81 -4.94 -10.78 21.56
N ARG A 82 -4.98 -10.74 22.88
CA ARG A 82 -4.50 -9.59 23.66
C ARG A 82 -3.04 -9.29 23.39
N GLN A 83 -2.20 -10.31 23.33
CA GLN A 83 -0.78 -10.15 23.01
C GLN A 83 -0.59 -9.64 21.57
N ALA A 84 -1.30 -10.19 20.58
CA ALA A 84 -1.25 -9.74 19.20
C ALA A 84 -1.65 -8.26 19.04
N ILE A 85 -2.70 -7.83 19.76
CA ILE A 85 -3.09 -6.40 19.81
C ILE A 85 -1.97 -5.56 20.44
N SER A 86 -1.34 -6.03 21.51
CA SER A 86 -0.23 -5.32 22.16
C SER A 86 0.96 -5.15 21.21
N GLU A 87 1.26 -6.18 20.41
CA GLU A 87 2.33 -6.14 19.42
C GLU A 87 2.02 -5.19 18.27
N LEU A 88 0.79 -5.19 17.75
CA LEU A 88 0.31 -4.22 16.78
C LEU A 88 0.44 -2.78 17.31
N GLN A 89 -0.03 -2.53 18.52
CA GLN A 89 0.06 -1.21 19.17
C GLN A 89 1.53 -0.78 19.33
N GLN A 90 2.40 -1.69 19.76
CA GLN A 90 3.82 -1.40 19.89
C GLN A 90 4.48 -1.10 18.54
N PHE A 91 4.16 -1.88 17.50
CA PHE A 91 4.71 -1.69 16.16
C PHE A 91 4.28 -0.34 15.57
N SER A 92 3.01 0.04 15.77
CA SER A 92 2.43 1.27 15.24
C SER A 92 2.69 2.53 16.10
N GLY A 93 3.44 2.41 17.21
CA GLY A 93 3.70 3.54 18.10
C GLY A 93 2.50 3.94 18.98
N LEU A 94 1.44 3.15 19.04
CA LEU A 94 0.30 3.41 19.91
C LEU A 94 0.60 3.01 21.38
N PRO A 95 -0.12 3.60 22.35
CA PRO A 95 -0.07 3.12 23.74
C PRO A 95 -0.41 1.63 23.82
N VAL A 96 0.46 0.82 24.44
CA VAL A 96 0.32 -0.63 24.52
C VAL A 96 -0.68 -0.96 25.64
N THR A 97 -1.95 -1.13 25.29
CA THR A 97 -3.04 -1.47 26.22
C THR A 97 -3.45 -2.93 26.15
N GLY A 98 -3.12 -3.63 25.05
CA GLY A 98 -3.60 -4.98 24.74
C GLY A 98 -5.10 -5.06 24.52
N LYS A 99 -5.78 -3.93 24.33
CA LYS A 99 -7.22 -3.86 24.14
C LYS A 99 -7.55 -3.21 22.79
N LEU A 100 -8.65 -3.60 22.19
CA LEU A 100 -9.19 -2.97 20.99
C LEU A 100 -9.87 -1.64 21.38
N ASP A 101 -9.04 -0.64 21.76
CA ASP A 101 -9.48 0.72 22.05
C ASP A 101 -9.75 1.53 20.77
N GLU A 102 -10.31 2.74 20.91
CA GLU A 102 -10.70 3.56 19.76
C GLU A 102 -9.51 3.97 18.87
N LYS A 103 -8.31 4.14 19.43
CA LYS A 103 -7.10 4.43 18.66
C LYS A 103 -6.71 3.23 17.82
N THR A 104 -6.75 2.04 18.40
CA THR A 104 -6.50 0.79 17.72
C THR A 104 -7.51 0.54 16.61
N LYS A 105 -8.81 0.72 16.90
CA LYS A 105 -9.88 0.60 15.88
C LYS A 105 -9.69 1.58 14.72
N THR A 106 -9.26 2.79 15.02
CA THR A 106 -8.97 3.81 13.99
C THR A 106 -7.78 3.39 13.12
N LEU A 107 -6.72 2.85 13.74
CA LEU A 107 -5.55 2.33 13.03
C LEU A 107 -5.93 1.21 12.05
N LEU A 108 -6.74 0.23 12.49
CA LEU A 108 -7.18 -0.90 11.67
C LEU A 108 -7.97 -0.48 10.41
N LYS A 109 -8.49 0.74 10.37
CA LYS A 109 -9.26 1.30 9.24
C LYS A 109 -8.42 2.20 8.33
N ARG A 110 -7.17 2.48 8.70
CA ARG A 110 -6.31 3.33 7.88
C ARG A 110 -5.85 2.58 6.63
N PRO A 111 -5.79 3.26 5.47
CA PRO A 111 -5.16 2.72 4.28
C PRO A 111 -3.71 2.31 4.56
N ARG A 112 -3.30 1.16 3.99
CA ARG A 112 -1.97 0.60 4.25
C ARG A 112 -1.48 -0.32 3.14
N CYS A 113 -0.20 -0.65 3.21
CA CYS A 113 0.42 -1.72 2.44
C CYS A 113 -0.09 -3.11 2.90
N GLY A 114 -0.28 -4.02 1.95
CA GLY A 114 -0.76 -5.39 2.18
C GLY A 114 0.30 -6.38 2.64
N VAL A 115 1.58 -6.02 2.61
CA VAL A 115 2.69 -6.86 3.08
C VAL A 115 2.58 -7.09 4.60
N PRO A 116 2.86 -8.30 5.12
CA PRO A 116 2.90 -8.55 6.55
C PRO A 116 3.95 -7.70 7.30
N ASP A 117 3.61 -7.25 8.50
CA ASP A 117 4.52 -6.48 9.36
C ASP A 117 5.52 -7.38 10.09
N ILE A 118 5.10 -8.62 10.36
CA ILE A 118 5.90 -9.62 11.06
C ILE A 118 5.96 -10.88 10.21
N GLU A 119 7.16 -11.21 9.76
CA GLU A 119 7.40 -12.46 9.05
C GLU A 119 7.56 -13.64 10.05
N PRO A 120 6.98 -14.81 9.74
CA PRO A 120 6.97 -15.97 10.66
C PRO A 120 8.36 -16.45 11.12
N HIS A 121 9.42 -16.12 10.39
CA HIS A 121 10.78 -16.58 10.64
C HIS A 121 11.71 -15.54 11.27
N ASN A 122 11.26 -14.28 11.46
CA ASN A 122 12.12 -13.20 11.98
C ASN A 122 11.69 -12.72 13.37
N MET A 123 11.98 -13.51 14.41
CA MET A 123 11.74 -13.13 15.82
C MET A 123 12.70 -12.07 16.39
N ARG A 124 13.64 -11.52 15.60
CA ARG A 124 14.54 -10.45 16.07
C ARG A 124 14.21 -9.14 15.38
N ARG A 125 13.46 -8.30 16.06
CA ARG A 125 13.19 -6.91 15.64
C ARG A 125 14.49 -6.11 15.55
N LYS A 126 14.92 -5.79 14.33
CA LYS A 126 15.88 -4.72 14.06
C LYS A 126 15.12 -3.45 13.72
N ARG A 127 15.71 -2.26 13.94
CA ARG A 127 15.06 -0.96 13.69
C ARG A 127 14.63 -0.80 12.22
N PHE A 128 15.42 -1.26 11.27
CA PHE A 128 15.03 -1.51 9.89
C PHE A 128 15.14 -3.00 9.66
N THR A 129 14.11 -3.61 9.13
CA THR A 129 14.09 -5.06 8.90
C THR A 129 14.52 -5.32 7.47
N ILE A 130 15.76 -5.82 7.33
CA ILE A 130 16.26 -6.34 6.07
C ILE A 130 15.85 -7.80 6.04
N GLN A 131 15.07 -8.21 5.02
CA GLN A 131 14.69 -9.62 4.81
C GLN A 131 15.90 -10.51 4.48
N GLY A 132 17.04 -9.91 4.20
CA GLY A 132 18.24 -10.64 3.79
C GLY A 132 18.25 -11.00 2.31
N GLN A 133 17.14 -10.85 1.61
CA GLN A 133 17.05 -11.01 0.15
C GLN A 133 17.26 -9.66 -0.51
N LYS A 134 18.20 -9.59 -1.44
CA LYS A 134 18.45 -8.42 -2.27
C LYS A 134 18.82 -8.86 -3.67
N TRP A 135 18.68 -7.99 -4.62
CA TRP A 135 19.20 -8.23 -5.96
C TRP A 135 20.72 -8.37 -5.92
N PRO A 136 21.30 -9.34 -6.65
CA PRO A 136 22.75 -9.55 -6.67
C PRO A 136 23.50 -8.50 -7.50
N TYR A 137 22.78 -7.58 -8.14
CA TYR A 137 23.29 -6.50 -9.00
C TYR A 137 22.54 -5.19 -8.70
N ASN A 138 23.09 -4.07 -9.18
CA ASN A 138 22.55 -2.73 -8.92
C ASN A 138 21.73 -2.15 -10.07
N ASN A 139 21.82 -2.73 -11.27
CA ASN A 139 21.06 -2.26 -12.44
C ASN A 139 19.76 -3.07 -12.53
N ILE A 140 18.67 -2.48 -12.05
CA ILE A 140 17.37 -3.12 -11.97
C ILE A 140 16.51 -2.69 -13.15
N THR A 141 15.87 -3.65 -13.77
CA THR A 141 14.89 -3.40 -14.83
C THR A 141 13.47 -3.47 -14.27
N TRP A 142 12.58 -2.63 -14.78
CA TRP A 142 11.17 -2.67 -14.40
C TRP A 142 10.25 -2.57 -15.61
N SER A 143 9.02 -3.05 -15.50
CA SER A 143 8.05 -3.06 -16.59
C SER A 143 6.62 -2.94 -16.07
N LEU A 144 5.89 -1.90 -16.51
CA LEU A 144 4.44 -1.83 -16.29
C LEU A 144 3.75 -2.80 -17.23
N ARG A 145 3.02 -3.77 -16.67
CA ARG A 145 2.38 -4.87 -17.42
C ARG A 145 0.89 -4.66 -17.64
N SER A 146 0.23 -3.89 -16.77
CA SER A 146 -1.18 -3.52 -16.97
C SER A 146 -1.33 -2.55 -18.13
N THR A 147 -2.17 -2.90 -19.10
CA THR A 147 -2.47 -2.08 -20.28
C THR A 147 -3.76 -1.28 -20.15
N TYR A 148 -4.61 -1.65 -19.21
CA TYR A 148 -5.86 -0.97 -18.88
C TYR A 148 -5.84 -0.50 -17.43
N LEU A 149 -5.94 0.80 -17.23
CA LEU A 149 -5.83 1.47 -15.93
C LEU A 149 -7.07 2.36 -15.64
N ARG A 150 -8.22 2.01 -16.18
CA ARG A 150 -9.45 2.81 -16.10
C ARG A 150 -9.21 4.26 -16.56
N ASP A 151 -9.35 5.23 -15.65
CA ASP A 151 -9.23 6.66 -15.94
C ASP A 151 -7.80 7.20 -15.84
N LEU A 152 -6.81 6.34 -15.51
CA LEU A 152 -5.43 6.74 -15.37
C LEU A 152 -4.71 6.74 -16.72
N ASP A 153 -3.98 7.81 -17.00
CA ASP A 153 -3.11 7.89 -18.18
C ASP A 153 -1.83 7.07 -17.99
N LEU A 154 -1.57 6.14 -18.91
CA LEU A 154 -0.42 5.24 -18.85
C LEU A 154 0.93 5.97 -18.82
N TYR A 155 1.04 7.11 -19.52
CA TYR A 155 2.27 7.88 -19.54
C TYR A 155 2.53 8.52 -18.17
N GLN A 156 1.48 9.08 -17.56
CA GLN A 156 1.58 9.65 -16.22
C GLN A 156 1.93 8.59 -15.16
N VAL A 157 1.31 7.42 -15.23
CA VAL A 157 1.62 6.31 -14.31
C VAL A 157 3.09 5.88 -14.45
N ARG A 158 3.62 5.74 -15.66
CA ARG A 158 5.04 5.43 -15.88
C ARG A 158 5.96 6.53 -15.35
N TYR A 159 5.59 7.77 -15.56
CA TYR A 159 6.34 8.91 -15.02
C TYR A 159 6.37 8.86 -13.48
N VAL A 160 5.23 8.62 -12.83
CA VAL A 160 5.13 8.47 -11.37
C VAL A 160 6.03 7.33 -10.87
N PHE A 161 5.99 6.16 -11.51
CA PHE A 161 6.84 5.02 -11.12
C PHE A 161 8.34 5.31 -11.31
N THR A 162 8.69 5.99 -12.39
CA THR A 162 10.08 6.46 -12.58
C THR A 162 10.49 7.35 -11.41
N LYS A 163 9.65 8.31 -11.02
CA LYS A 163 9.92 9.21 -9.88
C LYS A 163 10.00 8.47 -8.55
N ALA A 164 9.14 7.48 -8.33
CA ALA A 164 9.17 6.65 -7.13
C ALA A 164 10.47 5.82 -7.02
N LEU A 165 10.97 5.28 -8.14
CA LEU A 165 12.25 4.59 -8.20
C LEU A 165 13.44 5.54 -8.05
N GLU A 166 13.33 6.79 -8.55
CA GLU A 166 14.37 7.81 -8.37
C GLU A 166 14.62 8.14 -6.89
N VAL A 167 13.62 8.03 -6.01
CA VAL A 167 13.79 8.19 -4.56
C VAL A 167 14.88 7.27 -4.04
N TRP A 168 14.88 6.02 -4.47
CA TRP A 168 15.85 5.00 -4.05
C TRP A 168 17.21 5.16 -4.72
N SER A 169 17.25 5.49 -6.04
CA SER A 169 18.51 5.67 -6.76
C SER A 169 19.31 6.88 -6.26
N LYS A 170 18.65 7.95 -5.83
CA LYS A 170 19.30 9.12 -5.23
C LYS A 170 20.11 8.78 -3.99
N HIS A 171 19.71 7.74 -3.26
CA HIS A 171 20.28 7.41 -1.95
C HIS A 171 21.05 6.09 -1.91
N SER A 172 21.18 5.38 -3.03
CA SER A 172 21.90 4.11 -3.13
C SER A 172 22.71 4.01 -4.44
N ARG A 173 23.34 2.86 -4.68
CA ARG A 173 24.02 2.56 -5.94
C ARG A 173 23.11 1.95 -6.99
N LEU A 174 21.81 1.92 -6.72
CA LEU A 174 20.84 1.36 -7.66
C LEU A 174 20.61 2.29 -8.85
N THR A 175 20.42 1.67 -10.00
CA THR A 175 19.92 2.32 -11.21
C THR A 175 18.72 1.56 -11.74
N PHE A 176 17.77 2.28 -12.32
CA PHE A 176 16.53 1.69 -12.80
C PHE A 176 16.34 1.97 -14.28
N THR A 177 15.93 0.96 -15.04
CA THR A 177 15.65 1.09 -16.46
C THR A 177 14.29 0.48 -16.77
N GLU A 178 13.40 1.26 -17.35
CA GLU A 178 12.15 0.74 -17.87
C GLU A 178 12.39 -0.09 -19.13
N VAL A 179 11.80 -1.27 -19.18
CA VAL A 179 11.83 -2.14 -20.34
C VAL A 179 10.42 -2.65 -20.64
N ASN A 180 10.13 -2.99 -21.88
CA ASN A 180 8.88 -3.65 -22.23
C ASN A 180 9.09 -5.15 -22.30
N SER A 181 9.19 -5.81 -21.15
CA SER A 181 9.50 -7.23 -21.06
C SER A 181 8.83 -7.86 -19.84
N ASP A 182 8.32 -9.07 -19.97
CA ASP A 182 7.86 -9.94 -18.90
C ASP A 182 9.01 -10.63 -18.14
N ARG A 183 10.27 -10.29 -18.49
CA ARG A 183 11.48 -10.75 -17.82
C ARG A 183 12.20 -9.61 -17.09
N ALA A 184 11.55 -8.47 -16.90
CA ALA A 184 12.09 -7.41 -16.06
C ALA A 184 12.19 -7.91 -14.61
N ASP A 185 13.10 -7.33 -13.85
CA ASP A 185 13.30 -7.68 -12.44
C ASP A 185 12.10 -7.31 -11.58
N ILE A 186 11.44 -6.19 -11.89
CA ILE A 186 10.22 -5.73 -11.22
C ILE A 186 9.12 -5.64 -12.25
N LEU A 187 8.08 -6.47 -12.11
CA LEU A 187 6.87 -6.37 -12.91
C LEU A 187 5.80 -5.63 -12.10
N VAL A 188 5.19 -4.62 -12.71
CA VAL A 188 4.21 -3.78 -12.05
C VAL A 188 2.83 -4.03 -12.63
N TYR A 189 1.87 -4.35 -11.78
CA TYR A 189 0.51 -4.66 -12.15
C TYR A 189 -0.51 -3.83 -11.37
N PHE A 190 -1.64 -3.58 -12.01
CA PHE A 190 -2.87 -3.15 -11.34
C PHE A 190 -3.87 -4.29 -11.40
N HIS A 191 -4.40 -4.68 -10.26
CA HIS A 191 -5.35 -5.77 -10.11
C HIS A 191 -6.53 -5.36 -9.24
N THR A 192 -7.58 -6.17 -9.23
CA THR A 192 -8.72 -6.03 -8.31
C THR A 192 -8.94 -7.36 -7.61
N TYR A 193 -9.30 -7.33 -6.34
CA TYR A 193 -9.65 -8.52 -5.55
C TYR A 193 -8.64 -9.68 -5.69
N GLU A 194 -9.14 -10.91 -5.83
CA GLU A 194 -8.30 -12.09 -6.05
C GLU A 194 -7.64 -12.07 -7.42
N HIS A 195 -6.32 -12.15 -7.46
CA HIS A 195 -5.53 -12.10 -8.70
C HIS A 195 -4.41 -13.16 -8.75
N GLY A 196 -4.53 -14.23 -7.94
CA GLY A 196 -3.72 -15.44 -8.07
C GLY A 196 -2.38 -15.42 -7.32
N ASP A 197 -2.17 -14.50 -6.40
CA ASP A 197 -0.95 -14.41 -5.61
C ASP A 197 -1.15 -14.66 -4.10
N ASN A 198 -2.38 -14.90 -3.66
CA ASN A 198 -2.86 -15.10 -2.29
C ASN A 198 -2.89 -13.81 -1.43
N PHE A 199 -2.75 -12.64 -2.03
CA PHE A 199 -2.85 -11.33 -1.38
C PHE A 199 -3.97 -10.53 -2.03
N ALA A 200 -5.22 -10.94 -1.81
CA ALA A 200 -6.38 -10.29 -2.40
C ALA A 200 -6.49 -8.82 -2.01
N PHE A 201 -6.88 -7.97 -2.97
CA PHE A 201 -7.31 -6.62 -2.70
C PHE A 201 -8.75 -6.58 -2.19
N ASP A 202 -9.11 -5.50 -1.51
CA ASP A 202 -10.41 -5.36 -0.83
C ASP A 202 -11.29 -4.24 -1.44
N GLY A 203 -10.84 -3.65 -2.55
CA GLY A 203 -11.47 -2.52 -3.19
C GLY A 203 -11.06 -1.21 -2.51
N LYS A 204 -11.79 -0.13 -2.77
CA LYS A 204 -11.40 1.19 -2.28
C LYS A 204 -11.26 1.23 -0.76
N GLY A 205 -10.04 1.58 -0.31
CA GLY A 205 -9.78 1.89 1.11
C GLY A 205 -8.64 1.08 1.70
N GLN A 206 -8.71 0.17 2.53
CA GLN A 206 -7.73 -0.43 3.43
C GLN A 206 -6.41 -0.86 2.77
N ILE A 207 -6.39 -1.89 1.90
CA ILE A 207 -5.15 -2.38 1.27
C ILE A 207 -4.94 -1.68 -0.07
N LEU A 208 -3.93 -0.82 -0.15
CA LEU A 208 -3.65 -0.01 -1.32
C LEU A 208 -2.84 -0.75 -2.39
N ALA A 209 -1.83 -1.51 -1.94
CA ALA A 209 -0.87 -2.20 -2.77
C ALA A 209 -0.10 -3.22 -1.93
N HIS A 210 0.67 -4.07 -2.60
CA HIS A 210 1.69 -4.94 -1.98
C HIS A 210 2.80 -5.25 -2.98
N ALA A 211 3.98 -5.65 -2.48
CA ALA A 211 5.07 -6.08 -3.33
C ALA A 211 5.80 -7.30 -2.75
N PHE A 212 6.50 -8.00 -3.61
CA PHE A 212 7.28 -9.18 -3.27
C PHE A 212 8.76 -8.81 -3.11
N PHE A 213 9.41 -9.40 -2.13
CA PHE A 213 10.84 -9.23 -1.94
C PHE A 213 11.64 -9.82 -3.12
N PRO A 214 12.88 -9.35 -3.35
CA PRO A 214 13.74 -9.87 -4.42
C PRO A 214 13.84 -11.39 -4.39
N GLY A 215 13.68 -12.04 -5.54
CA GLY A 215 13.68 -13.49 -5.63
C GLY A 215 13.35 -14.00 -7.02
N SER A 216 13.22 -15.31 -7.15
CA SER A 216 12.77 -15.94 -8.39
C SER A 216 11.24 -15.89 -8.53
N GLY A 217 10.75 -15.99 -9.76
CA GLY A 217 9.31 -16.00 -10.07
C GLY A 217 8.72 -14.60 -9.88
N ARG A 218 7.81 -14.43 -8.95
CA ARG A 218 7.19 -13.14 -8.59
C ARG A 218 8.06 -12.23 -7.72
N GLY A 219 9.28 -12.64 -7.42
CA GLY A 219 10.14 -11.82 -6.58
C GLY A 219 10.43 -10.47 -7.25
N GLY A 220 10.19 -9.39 -6.51
CA GLY A 220 10.29 -8.02 -6.98
C GLY A 220 9.00 -7.43 -7.53
N ASP A 221 7.99 -8.22 -7.88
CA ASP A 221 6.74 -7.73 -8.47
C ASP A 221 5.98 -6.81 -7.49
N ALA A 222 5.35 -5.76 -8.02
CA ALA A 222 4.55 -4.81 -7.26
C ALA A 222 3.13 -4.72 -7.84
N HIS A 223 2.15 -4.92 -6.99
CA HIS A 223 0.73 -4.95 -7.34
C HIS A 223 -0.01 -3.80 -6.66
N PHE A 224 -0.83 -3.10 -7.41
CA PHE A 224 -1.61 -1.94 -6.96
C PHE A 224 -3.09 -2.23 -7.11
N ASP A 225 -3.91 -1.83 -6.14
CA ASP A 225 -5.36 -1.98 -6.26
C ASP A 225 -5.92 -1.00 -7.29
N LEU A 226 -6.52 -1.55 -8.36
CA LEU A 226 -7.13 -0.76 -9.42
C LEU A 226 -8.43 -0.06 -8.97
N ASP A 227 -9.03 -0.49 -7.86
CA ASP A 227 -10.26 0.09 -7.32
C ASP A 227 -10.02 1.35 -6.47
N GLU A 228 -8.74 1.67 -6.20
CA GLU A 228 -8.36 2.88 -5.49
C GLU A 228 -8.52 4.15 -6.33
N SER A 229 -8.70 5.28 -5.64
CA SER A 229 -8.69 6.60 -6.27
C SER A 229 -7.26 7.13 -6.28
N TRP A 230 -6.51 6.85 -7.34
CA TRP A 230 -5.11 7.24 -7.46
C TRP A 230 -4.92 8.68 -7.90
N ILE A 231 -4.10 9.44 -7.18
CA ILE A 231 -3.59 10.75 -7.57
C ILE A 231 -2.24 10.54 -8.26
N VAL A 232 -2.14 10.98 -9.52
CA VAL A 232 -0.94 10.87 -10.36
C VAL A 232 -0.28 12.22 -10.66
N HIS A 233 -0.92 13.33 -10.29
CA HIS A 233 -0.41 14.68 -10.47
C HIS A 233 -0.16 15.34 -9.12
N GLU A 234 0.97 16.06 -8.98
CA GLU A 234 1.32 16.75 -7.73
C GLU A 234 0.33 17.84 -7.33
N ASP A 235 -0.27 18.52 -8.31
CA ASP A 235 -1.18 19.63 -8.12
C ASP A 235 -2.64 19.18 -7.93
N ASP A 236 -2.90 17.88 -7.95
CA ASP A 236 -4.25 17.33 -7.79
C ASP A 236 -4.69 17.42 -6.33
N ALA A 237 -5.58 18.36 -6.04
CA ALA A 237 -6.20 18.56 -4.74
C ALA A 237 -7.40 17.65 -4.50
N SER A 238 -7.64 16.65 -5.36
CA SER A 238 -8.73 15.68 -5.19
C SER A 238 -8.53 14.80 -3.95
N ASP A 239 -9.64 14.27 -3.45
CA ASP A 239 -9.63 13.33 -2.35
C ASP A 239 -9.22 11.93 -2.88
N GLY A 240 -7.97 11.55 -2.65
CA GLY A 240 -7.41 10.29 -3.17
C GLY A 240 -6.09 9.92 -2.53
N THR A 241 -5.49 8.84 -3.04
CA THR A 241 -4.23 8.28 -2.58
C THR A 241 -3.11 8.57 -3.57
N SER A 242 -2.02 9.17 -3.12
CA SER A 242 -0.85 9.43 -3.98
C SER A 242 -0.24 8.14 -4.49
N LEU A 243 -0.32 7.89 -5.81
CA LEU A 243 0.34 6.75 -6.44
C LEU A 243 1.85 6.81 -6.25
N PHE A 244 2.44 8.01 -6.28
CA PHE A 244 3.88 8.20 -6.07
C PHE A 244 4.33 7.69 -4.70
N HIS A 245 3.63 8.09 -3.63
CA HIS A 245 4.03 7.72 -2.27
C HIS A 245 3.89 6.21 -2.03
N VAL A 246 2.77 5.63 -2.47
CA VAL A 246 2.54 4.18 -2.37
C VAL A 246 3.54 3.41 -3.23
N ALA A 247 3.80 3.84 -4.46
CA ALA A 247 4.78 3.20 -5.33
C ALA A 247 6.20 3.27 -4.77
N ALA A 248 6.60 4.40 -4.20
CA ALA A 248 7.91 4.51 -3.55
C ALA A 248 8.03 3.51 -2.38
N HIS A 249 6.97 3.34 -1.58
CA HIS A 249 6.91 2.33 -0.51
C HIS A 249 7.02 0.91 -1.07
N GLU A 250 6.16 0.53 -2.01
CA GLU A 250 6.14 -0.84 -2.57
C GLU A 250 7.46 -1.20 -3.27
N PHE A 251 8.09 -0.26 -3.96
CA PHE A 251 9.41 -0.49 -4.51
C PHE A 251 10.48 -0.70 -3.44
N GLY A 252 10.32 -0.15 -2.23
CA GLY A 252 11.16 -0.50 -1.09
C GLY A 252 11.13 -2.00 -0.80
N HIS A 253 9.96 -2.63 -0.82
CA HIS A 253 9.81 -4.09 -0.70
C HIS A 253 10.44 -4.82 -1.88
N SER A 254 10.17 -4.37 -3.11
CA SER A 254 10.79 -4.92 -4.33
C SER A 254 12.33 -4.86 -4.30
N LEU A 255 12.89 -4.00 -3.45
CA LEU A 255 14.34 -3.86 -3.23
C LEU A 255 14.84 -4.60 -1.96
N GLY A 256 13.96 -5.23 -1.17
CA GLY A 256 14.35 -6.06 -0.03
C GLY A 256 14.18 -5.40 1.35
N LEU A 257 13.52 -4.25 1.44
CA LEU A 257 13.18 -3.61 2.72
C LEU A 257 11.83 -4.13 3.23
N SER A 258 11.76 -4.46 4.50
CA SER A 258 10.49 -4.75 5.20
C SER A 258 9.90 -3.49 5.81
N HIS A 259 8.72 -3.61 6.38
CA HIS A 259 8.10 -2.53 7.11
C HIS A 259 8.98 -2.02 8.26
N SER A 260 8.97 -0.71 8.45
CA SER A 260 9.56 -0.02 9.59
C SER A 260 8.50 0.29 10.65
N SER A 261 8.87 0.20 11.92
CA SER A 261 8.03 0.68 13.03
C SER A 261 8.27 2.17 13.36
N VAL A 262 9.11 2.85 12.59
CA VAL A 262 9.40 4.28 12.76
C VAL A 262 8.31 5.09 12.05
N GLU A 263 7.49 5.80 12.83
CA GLU A 263 6.52 6.75 12.28
C GLU A 263 7.26 7.83 11.48
N GLY A 264 6.80 8.11 10.28
CA GLY A 264 7.45 9.03 9.34
C GLY A 264 8.48 8.39 8.41
N ALA A 265 8.87 7.11 8.61
CA ALA A 265 9.60 6.36 7.60
C ALA A 265 8.70 6.10 6.37
N LEU A 266 9.33 6.02 5.17
CA LEU A 266 8.61 5.65 3.96
C LEU A 266 8.08 4.21 4.07
N MET A 267 8.87 3.30 4.68
CA MET A 267 8.49 1.91 4.90
C MET A 267 7.56 1.69 6.10
N PHE A 268 6.99 2.76 6.70
CA PHE A 268 5.92 2.60 7.69
C PHE A 268 4.63 2.14 6.99
N PRO A 269 3.97 1.05 7.44
CA PRO A 269 2.95 0.37 6.64
C PRO A 269 1.66 1.16 6.39
N TRP A 270 1.30 2.11 7.28
CA TRP A 270 0.08 2.91 7.11
C TRP A 270 0.36 4.16 6.31
N TYR A 271 -0.46 4.38 5.28
CA TYR A 271 -0.35 5.56 4.42
C TYR A 271 -0.44 6.86 5.23
N GLN A 272 0.52 7.75 5.01
CA GLN A 272 0.67 8.99 5.78
C GLN A 272 0.32 10.25 4.96
N GLY A 273 -0.19 10.08 3.76
CA GLY A 273 -0.46 11.17 2.83
C GLY A 273 0.78 11.58 2.04
N MET A 274 0.57 12.43 1.04
CA MET A 274 1.64 12.95 0.21
C MET A 274 2.29 14.15 0.91
N GLN A 275 3.62 14.11 1.08
CA GLN A 275 4.41 15.23 1.54
C GLN A 275 5.44 15.59 0.47
N ASN A 276 5.55 16.87 0.09
CA ASN A 276 6.52 17.42 -0.84
C ASN A 276 6.50 16.84 -2.28
N GLY A 277 5.47 16.10 -2.68
CA GLY A 277 5.32 15.55 -4.03
C GLY A 277 6.57 14.80 -4.51
N PHE A 278 6.96 14.98 -5.77
CA PHE A 278 8.16 14.35 -6.36
C PHE A 278 9.50 14.89 -5.82
N ASN A 279 9.48 15.96 -5.02
CA ASN A 279 10.64 16.44 -4.29
C ASN A 279 10.80 15.75 -2.92
N TYR A 280 10.26 14.55 -2.80
CA TYR A 280 10.32 13.76 -1.59
C TYR A 280 11.77 13.36 -1.25
N GLU A 281 12.17 13.67 -0.02
CA GLU A 281 13.46 13.26 0.54
C GLU A 281 13.28 12.01 1.39
N LEU A 282 14.11 11.00 1.12
CA LEU A 282 14.02 9.71 1.80
C LEU A 282 14.37 9.87 3.28
N PRO A 283 13.48 9.48 4.21
CA PRO A 283 13.75 9.49 5.64
C PRO A 283 15.02 8.71 6.02
N GLU A 284 15.62 9.06 7.15
CA GLU A 284 16.90 8.48 7.56
C GLU A 284 16.84 6.97 7.76
N ASP A 285 15.74 6.46 8.30
CA ASP A 285 15.53 5.03 8.52
C ASP A 285 15.59 4.24 7.20
N ASP A 286 14.83 4.68 6.21
CA ASP A 286 14.77 4.06 4.88
C ASP A 286 16.10 4.21 4.13
N ARG A 287 16.72 5.38 4.24
CA ARG A 287 18.04 5.64 3.65
C ARG A 287 19.10 4.72 4.20
N LEU A 288 19.17 4.52 5.51
CA LEU A 288 20.11 3.59 6.14
C LEU A 288 19.80 2.14 5.73
N GLY A 289 18.52 1.79 5.61
CA GLY A 289 18.08 0.49 5.12
C GLY A 289 18.60 0.19 3.73
N ILE A 290 18.31 1.05 2.76
CA ILE A 290 18.71 0.83 1.36
C ILE A 290 20.23 0.87 1.18
N GLN A 291 20.93 1.74 1.90
CA GLN A 291 22.40 1.80 1.85
C GLN A 291 23.06 0.57 2.46
N THR A 292 22.44 -0.04 3.47
CA THR A 292 22.92 -1.31 4.02
C THR A 292 22.81 -2.43 3.01
N LEU A 293 21.78 -2.42 2.16
CA LEU A 293 21.60 -3.44 1.11
C LEU A 293 22.51 -3.19 -0.11
N TYR A 294 22.59 -1.96 -0.61
CA TYR A 294 23.19 -1.65 -1.92
C TYR A 294 24.34 -0.65 -1.88
N GLY A 295 24.69 -0.14 -0.71
CA GLY A 295 25.73 0.87 -0.54
C GLY A 295 25.25 2.30 -0.83
N SER A 296 26.00 3.28 -0.33
CA SER A 296 25.74 4.71 -0.61
C SER A 296 26.18 5.10 -2.02
N PRO A 297 25.58 6.15 -2.61
CA PRO A 297 26.06 6.72 -3.87
C PRO A 297 27.55 7.07 -3.82
N THR A 298 28.28 6.86 -4.90
CA THR A 298 29.75 7.05 -4.95
C THR A 298 30.20 8.49 -4.76
N ASP A 299 29.30 9.46 -5.01
CA ASP A 299 29.63 10.90 -5.02
C ASP A 299 29.27 11.63 -3.72
N GLN A 300 28.61 10.96 -2.77
CA GLN A 300 28.29 11.56 -1.46
C GLN A 300 29.37 11.18 -0.44
N VAL A 301 30.34 12.05 -0.27
CA VAL A 301 31.19 12.05 0.92
C VAL A 301 30.30 12.53 2.10
N TRP A 302 29.73 11.59 2.83
CA TRP A 302 29.01 11.91 4.07
C TRP A 302 29.99 12.56 5.04
N GLY A 303 29.63 13.78 5.48
CA GLY A 303 30.34 14.40 6.60
C GLY A 303 30.44 13.39 7.74
N HIS A 304 31.61 13.24 8.30
CA HIS A 304 31.91 12.36 9.42
C HIS A 304 30.78 12.37 10.47
N ASN A 305 30.08 11.26 10.60
CA ASN A 305 29.33 11.00 11.81
C ASN A 305 30.35 10.58 12.89
N PRO A 306 30.65 11.40 13.88
CA PRO A 306 31.68 11.09 14.88
C PRO A 306 31.34 9.88 15.77
N ALA A 307 30.15 9.29 15.62
CA ALA A 307 29.71 8.10 16.37
C ALA A 307 29.84 6.79 15.60
N TYR A 308 30.23 6.80 14.31
CA TYR A 308 30.42 5.55 13.56
C TYR A 308 31.91 5.18 13.53
N HIS A 309 32.28 4.23 14.36
CA HIS A 309 33.53 3.49 14.24
C HIS A 309 33.24 2.23 13.42
N PRO A 310 33.73 2.11 12.15
CA PRO A 310 33.65 0.85 11.43
C PRO A 310 34.40 -0.22 12.24
N PRO A 311 33.91 -1.48 12.27
CA PRO A 311 34.63 -2.55 12.89
C PRO A 311 36.06 -2.62 12.31
N LEU A 312 37.07 -2.65 13.17
CA LEU A 312 38.47 -2.86 12.78
C LEU A 312 38.54 -4.12 11.91
N GLN A 313 38.94 -3.97 10.66
CA GLN A 313 39.22 -5.10 9.80
C GLN A 313 40.39 -5.86 10.46
N THR A 314 40.14 -7.05 10.99
CA THR A 314 41.19 -7.95 11.44
C THR A 314 42.05 -8.29 10.21
N PRO A 315 43.36 -8.10 10.28
CA PRO A 315 44.22 -8.51 9.17
C PRO A 315 44.05 -9.99 8.88
N PRO A 316 44.16 -10.43 7.62
CA PRO A 316 44.05 -11.82 7.26
C PRO A 316 45.14 -12.65 8.05
N PRO A 317 44.83 -13.85 8.45
CA PRO A 317 45.81 -14.71 9.16
C PRO A 317 47.04 -14.90 8.27
N PRO A 318 48.26 -14.96 8.89
CA PRO A 318 49.49 -15.13 8.13
C PRO A 318 49.45 -16.44 7.35
N THR A 319 49.72 -16.35 6.04
CA THR A 319 49.88 -17.52 5.18
C THR A 319 51.05 -18.37 5.71
N ARG A 320 50.84 -19.65 5.94
CA ARG A 320 51.92 -20.60 6.25
C ARG A 320 52.93 -20.64 5.09
N PRO A 321 54.23 -20.60 5.40
CA PRO A 321 55.26 -20.85 4.37
C PRO A 321 55.22 -22.30 3.89
N PRO A 322 55.70 -22.58 2.68
CA PRO A 322 55.63 -23.87 2.01
C PRO A 322 56.41 -25.01 2.75
#